data_16f8bb1c6cb44745477909e496549a07
#
_entry.id   16f8bb1c6cb44745477909e496549a07
#
_cell.length_a   1.000
_cell.length_b   1.000
_cell.length_c   1.000
_cell.angle_alpha   90.00
_cell.angle_beta   90.00
_cell.angle_gamma   90.00
#
_symmetry.space_group_name_H-M   'P 1'
#
loop_
_entity.id
_entity.type
_entity.pdbx_description
1 polymer ?
#
loop_
_entity_poly.entity_id
_entity_poly.type
_entity_poly.pdbx_seq_one_letter_code
_entity_poly.pdbx_strand_id
1 'polypeptide(L)'
;MIEIKGKVNAAICYATVVEGEAIEQIRRMCDHDFTAGSQIRIMPDVHAGKGCTIGTTMTITDKAVPNIVGVDIGCGMYTAELGKVDVDFEKVDAAAHDIPSGRDVWEGRMERFDLTGLRCYRNLKQAKRLERSLGTLGGGNHFIEIDAASDGTKYLVIHSGSRNLGKQVAELYQSLAIDLNAGKADYFERRDELIRTYKEQGRRAEIQTALKAMEKEWAAKEPTIPADLCYLYGSYLEDYLHDVEICQQFARRSRERMAEIVLEKTGMTAISSFHTIHNYIDTKEMILRKGSIAAHNGELVLIPINMRDGSVLARGKGNPEWNYSAPHGAGRLMSRTKARETLDLEAYRKTMEGIYTTSVNEATIDEAPMAYKSLKDIIDVIRESVDVIEILKPIYNFKASE
;
A
#
# COMPACT_ATOMS: atom_id res chain seq x y z
N MET A 1 10.59 20.86 -10.71
CA MET A 1 9.23 21.00 -10.13
C MET A 1 8.26 21.36 -11.25
N ILE A 2 7.16 20.62 -11.40
CA ILE A 2 6.18 20.78 -12.47
C ILE A 2 4.81 21.02 -11.81
N GLU A 3 4.11 22.11 -12.18
CA GLU A 3 2.74 22.32 -11.77
C GLU A 3 1.79 21.71 -12.81
N ILE A 4 0.88 20.83 -12.36
CA ILE A 4 -0.13 20.17 -13.22
C ILE A 4 -1.50 20.66 -12.78
N LYS A 5 -2.14 21.48 -13.64
CA LYS A 5 -3.43 22.13 -13.35
C LYS A 5 -4.59 21.31 -13.88
N GLY A 6 -5.59 21.08 -13.02
CA GLY A 6 -6.94 20.67 -13.39
C GLY A 6 -7.93 21.85 -13.31
N LYS A 7 -9.22 21.55 -13.39
CA LYS A 7 -10.30 22.54 -13.35
C LYS A 7 -10.58 23.05 -11.94
N VAL A 8 -10.34 22.25 -10.91
CA VAL A 8 -10.67 22.53 -9.51
C VAL A 8 -9.43 22.81 -8.68
N ASN A 9 -8.34 22.07 -8.91
CA ASN A 9 -7.12 22.18 -8.13
C ASN A 9 -5.89 21.98 -9.02
N ALA A 10 -4.70 22.11 -8.42
CA ALA A 10 -3.43 21.82 -9.05
C ALA A 10 -2.56 20.94 -8.16
N ALA A 11 -1.75 20.07 -8.79
CA ALA A 11 -0.74 19.27 -8.12
C ALA A 11 0.66 19.80 -8.41
N ILE A 12 1.54 19.74 -7.40
CA ILE A 12 2.97 20.02 -7.57
C ILE A 12 3.71 18.68 -7.67
N CYS A 13 4.38 18.47 -8.79
CA CYS A 13 5.17 17.27 -9.04
C CYS A 13 6.66 17.57 -8.91
N TYR A 14 7.36 16.78 -8.10
CA TYR A 14 8.79 16.91 -7.81
C TYR A 14 9.68 16.06 -8.75
N ALA A 15 9.08 15.26 -9.61
CA ALA A 15 9.83 14.52 -10.62
C ALA A 15 10.43 15.46 -11.68
N THR A 16 11.60 15.10 -12.20
CA THR A 16 12.25 15.80 -13.31
C THR A 16 11.65 15.42 -14.65
N VAL A 17 11.21 14.16 -14.77
CA VAL A 17 10.56 13.59 -15.96
C VAL A 17 9.32 12.83 -15.53
N VAL A 18 8.20 13.07 -16.20
CA VAL A 18 6.92 12.43 -15.94
C VAL A 18 6.34 11.89 -17.24
N GLU A 19 5.88 10.65 -17.24
CA GLU A 19 5.23 10.05 -18.42
C GLU A 19 3.89 10.75 -18.73
N GLY A 20 3.53 10.85 -20.01
CA GLY A 20 2.31 11.54 -20.44
C GLY A 20 1.04 10.96 -19.82
N GLU A 21 0.95 9.64 -19.63
CA GLU A 21 -0.16 8.97 -18.95
C GLU A 21 -0.28 9.42 -17.49
N ALA A 22 0.84 9.52 -16.78
CA ALA A 22 0.84 9.97 -15.39
C ALA A 22 0.40 11.43 -15.26
N ILE A 23 0.84 12.32 -16.18
CA ILE A 23 0.39 13.72 -16.23
C ILE A 23 -1.13 13.78 -16.42
N GLU A 24 -1.67 12.97 -17.31
CA GLU A 24 -3.10 12.95 -17.59
C GLU A 24 -3.92 12.40 -16.39
N GLN A 25 -3.42 11.38 -15.70
CA GLN A 25 -4.06 10.87 -14.47
C GLN A 25 -4.09 11.95 -13.37
N ILE A 26 -3.00 12.70 -13.18
CA ILE A 26 -2.94 13.79 -12.20
C ILE A 26 -3.91 14.91 -12.58
N ARG A 27 -3.93 15.34 -13.84
CA ARG A 27 -4.85 16.38 -14.33
C ARG A 27 -6.30 15.98 -14.12
N ARG A 28 -6.66 14.75 -14.54
CA ARG A 28 -8.00 14.18 -14.37
C ARG A 28 -8.43 14.15 -12.90
N MET A 29 -7.53 13.80 -11.99
CA MET A 29 -7.79 13.86 -10.54
C MET A 29 -8.09 15.29 -10.10
N CYS A 30 -7.28 16.27 -10.52
CA CYS A 30 -7.42 17.69 -10.18
C CYS A 30 -8.63 18.38 -10.85
N ASP A 31 -9.33 17.71 -11.75
CA ASP A 31 -10.57 18.23 -12.38
C ASP A 31 -11.80 18.10 -11.47
N HIS A 32 -11.71 17.35 -10.37
CA HIS A 32 -12.87 16.98 -9.55
C HIS A 32 -12.88 17.65 -8.19
N ASP A 33 -14.07 17.90 -7.66
CA ASP A 33 -14.34 18.65 -6.44
C ASP A 33 -13.81 18.03 -5.15
N PHE A 34 -13.58 16.71 -5.12
CA PHE A 34 -12.95 16.08 -3.95
C PHE A 34 -11.52 16.55 -3.69
N THR A 35 -10.90 17.22 -4.66
CA THR A 35 -9.57 17.84 -4.50
C THR A 35 -9.62 19.28 -4.03
N ALA A 36 -10.82 19.88 -3.93
CA ALA A 36 -10.96 21.27 -3.53
C ALA A 36 -10.36 21.53 -2.15
N GLY A 37 -9.45 22.50 -2.06
CA GLY A 37 -8.75 22.85 -0.82
C GLY A 37 -7.66 21.87 -0.39
N SER A 38 -7.45 20.77 -1.10
CA SER A 38 -6.42 19.78 -0.81
C SER A 38 -5.04 20.26 -1.29
N GLN A 39 -4.02 19.99 -0.51
CA GLN A 39 -2.62 20.11 -0.94
C GLN A 39 -2.20 18.80 -1.61
N ILE A 40 -1.97 18.84 -2.92
CA ILE A 40 -1.60 17.65 -3.72
C ILE A 40 -0.13 17.73 -4.08
N ARG A 41 0.63 16.70 -3.71
CA ARG A 41 2.06 16.59 -3.98
C ARG A 41 2.37 15.25 -4.62
N ILE A 42 3.18 15.27 -5.65
CA ILE A 42 3.55 14.09 -6.43
C ILE A 42 5.05 13.86 -6.29
N MET A 43 5.40 12.70 -5.77
CA MET A 43 6.77 12.31 -5.45
C MET A 43 7.61 12.03 -6.72
N PRO A 44 8.95 12.09 -6.61
CA PRO A 44 9.86 11.88 -7.75
C PRO A 44 9.77 10.51 -8.43
N ASP A 45 9.33 9.48 -7.70
CA ASP A 45 9.16 8.11 -8.20
C ASP A 45 7.84 7.89 -8.95
N VAL A 46 7.12 8.96 -9.27
CA VAL A 46 5.82 8.94 -9.94
C VAL A 46 5.79 8.07 -11.19
N HIS A 47 4.73 7.29 -11.31
CA HIS A 47 4.36 6.54 -12.51
C HIS A 47 2.85 6.27 -12.53
N ALA A 48 2.31 5.88 -13.69
CA ALA A 48 0.90 5.59 -13.84
C ALA A 48 0.45 4.45 -12.91
N GLY A 49 -0.73 4.59 -12.32
CA GLY A 49 -1.32 3.63 -11.39
C GLY A 49 -2.81 3.46 -11.59
N LYS A 50 -3.43 2.52 -10.87
CA LYS A 50 -4.89 2.34 -10.91
C LYS A 50 -5.56 3.43 -10.05
N GLY A 51 -6.47 4.20 -10.65
CA GLY A 51 -7.21 5.28 -9.99
C GLY A 51 -6.46 6.61 -9.97
N CYS A 52 -5.21 6.62 -9.51
CA CYS A 52 -4.30 7.76 -9.64
C CYS A 52 -2.85 7.27 -9.71
N THR A 53 -1.91 8.20 -9.93
CA THR A 53 -0.49 7.90 -9.96
C THR A 53 0.03 7.35 -8.64
N ILE A 54 0.98 6.42 -8.71
CA ILE A 54 1.86 6.06 -7.59
C ILE A 54 2.79 7.26 -7.33
N GLY A 55 3.15 7.51 -6.07
CA GLY A 55 3.89 8.70 -5.66
C GLY A 55 2.98 9.87 -5.27
N THR A 56 1.67 9.65 -5.12
CA THR A 56 0.71 10.70 -4.75
C THR A 56 0.58 10.84 -3.24
N THR A 57 0.64 12.09 -2.75
CA THR A 57 0.20 12.45 -1.40
C THR A 57 -0.76 13.64 -1.46
N MET A 58 -1.83 13.59 -0.67
CA MET A 58 -2.89 14.59 -0.70
C MET A 58 -3.50 14.79 0.70
N THR A 59 -3.70 16.04 1.12
CA THR A 59 -4.50 16.32 2.31
C THR A 59 -5.98 16.06 2.02
N ILE A 60 -6.67 15.43 2.97
CA ILE A 60 -8.11 15.14 2.90
C ILE A 60 -8.85 16.27 3.60
N THR A 61 -9.84 16.85 2.94
CA THR A 61 -10.76 17.86 3.53
C THR A 61 -12.02 17.18 4.05
N ASP A 62 -12.99 16.91 3.18
CA ASP A 62 -14.31 16.34 3.51
C ASP A 62 -14.67 15.14 2.63
N LYS A 63 -13.79 14.77 1.71
CA LYS A 63 -13.99 13.69 0.72
C LYS A 63 -12.74 12.85 0.54
N ALA A 64 -12.90 11.54 0.35
CA ALA A 64 -11.79 10.67 -0.02
C ALA A 64 -12.22 9.64 -1.07
N VAL A 65 -11.31 9.33 -2.00
CA VAL A 65 -11.47 8.31 -3.03
C VAL A 65 -10.71 7.05 -2.59
N PRO A 66 -11.41 5.92 -2.33
CA PRO A 66 -10.73 4.69 -1.89
C PRO A 66 -9.65 4.19 -2.85
N ASN A 67 -9.86 4.30 -4.15
CA ASN A 67 -8.88 3.91 -5.17
C ASN A 67 -7.57 4.73 -5.12
N ILE A 68 -7.62 5.95 -4.56
CA ILE A 68 -6.41 6.78 -4.41
C ILE A 68 -5.52 6.25 -3.26
N VAL A 69 -6.03 5.49 -2.29
CA VAL A 69 -5.19 4.74 -1.33
C VAL A 69 -4.63 3.48 -1.98
N GLY A 70 -5.43 2.82 -2.80
CA GLY A 70 -5.11 1.55 -3.43
C GLY A 70 -5.69 0.35 -2.69
N VAL A 71 -5.51 -0.84 -3.27
CA VAL A 71 -6.11 -2.08 -2.76
C VAL A 71 -5.30 -2.76 -1.67
N ASP A 72 -4.01 -2.47 -1.57
CA ASP A 72 -3.14 -3.01 -0.52
C ASP A 72 -2.94 -1.97 0.59
N ILE A 73 -4.02 -1.73 1.34
CA ILE A 73 -4.04 -0.77 2.44
C ILE A 73 -3.01 -1.15 3.49
N GLY A 74 -2.15 -0.20 3.89
CA GLY A 74 -1.11 -0.42 4.91
C GLY A 74 0.11 -1.18 4.39
N CYS A 75 0.26 -1.36 3.06
CA CYS A 75 1.50 -1.89 2.48
C CYS A 75 2.70 -1.03 2.88
N GLY A 76 3.82 -1.68 3.20
CA GLY A 76 5.01 -1.02 3.67
C GLY A 76 6.07 -2.00 4.17
N MET A 77 7.16 -1.48 4.70
CA MET A 77 8.26 -2.24 5.26
C MET A 77 8.23 -2.27 6.79
N TYR A 78 8.66 -3.39 7.33
CA TYR A 78 9.19 -3.52 8.68
C TYR A 78 10.70 -3.66 8.55
N THR A 79 11.45 -2.85 9.27
CA THR A 79 12.92 -2.87 9.27
C THR A 79 13.40 -3.10 10.69
N ALA A 80 14.18 -4.16 10.90
CA ALA A 80 14.78 -4.48 12.19
C ALA A 80 16.31 -4.46 12.10
N GLU A 81 16.95 -3.70 12.97
CA GLU A 81 18.40 -3.70 13.14
C GLU A 81 18.83 -4.93 13.92
N LEU A 82 19.75 -5.72 13.37
CA LEU A 82 20.26 -6.96 13.96
C LEU A 82 21.65 -6.80 14.57
N GLY A 83 22.33 -5.67 14.31
CA GLY A 83 23.72 -5.46 14.68
C GLY A 83 24.71 -6.19 13.76
N LYS A 84 25.94 -6.37 14.25
CA LYS A 84 27.03 -7.04 13.50
C LYS A 84 26.99 -8.55 13.77
N VAL A 85 26.06 -9.24 13.12
CA VAL A 85 25.84 -10.67 13.26
C VAL A 85 26.27 -11.43 11.99
N ASP A 86 26.69 -12.67 12.14
CA ASP A 86 26.85 -13.59 11.03
C ASP A 86 25.48 -14.14 10.63
N VAL A 87 25.19 -14.14 9.34
CA VAL A 87 23.90 -14.57 8.78
C VAL A 87 24.06 -15.95 8.15
N ASP A 88 23.32 -16.92 8.66
CA ASP A 88 23.16 -18.23 8.04
C ASP A 88 22.05 -18.13 6.97
N PHE A 89 22.46 -17.90 5.72
CA PHE A 89 21.53 -17.70 4.60
C PHE A 89 20.61 -18.87 4.35
N GLU A 90 21.08 -20.11 4.56
CA GLU A 90 20.27 -21.31 4.37
C GLU A 90 19.13 -21.37 5.40
N LYS A 91 19.40 -20.99 6.65
CA LYS A 91 18.34 -20.90 7.67
C LYS A 91 17.37 -19.76 7.41
N VAL A 92 17.86 -18.59 6.96
CA VAL A 92 17.00 -17.47 6.59
C VAL A 92 16.09 -17.86 5.44
N ASP A 93 16.64 -18.51 4.40
CA ASP A 93 15.88 -18.95 3.23
C ASP A 93 14.84 -19.99 3.58
N ALA A 94 15.21 -20.99 4.40
CA ALA A 94 14.26 -21.98 4.92
C ALA A 94 13.12 -21.30 5.73
N ALA A 95 13.46 -20.33 6.59
CA ALA A 95 12.47 -19.59 7.36
C ALA A 95 11.53 -18.76 6.46
N ALA A 96 12.05 -18.16 5.39
CA ALA A 96 11.27 -17.40 4.42
C ALA A 96 10.33 -18.29 3.60
N HIS A 97 10.80 -19.47 3.19
CA HIS A 97 9.99 -20.47 2.48
C HIS A 97 8.88 -21.10 3.33
N ASP A 98 9.04 -21.16 4.65
CA ASP A 98 8.00 -21.64 5.57
C ASP A 98 6.86 -20.61 5.75
N ILE A 99 7.06 -19.34 5.40
CA ILE A 99 6.03 -18.32 5.43
C ILE A 99 5.15 -18.42 4.18
N PRO A 100 3.82 -18.66 4.32
CA PRO A 100 2.94 -18.74 3.16
C PRO A 100 3.03 -17.48 2.30
N SER A 101 3.12 -17.66 0.98
CA SER A 101 3.31 -16.60 0.01
C SER A 101 2.26 -16.63 -1.09
N GLY A 102 2.26 -15.67 -2.01
CA GLY A 102 1.26 -15.56 -3.07
C GLY A 102 -0.17 -15.50 -2.51
N ARG A 103 -1.00 -16.47 -2.87
CA ARG A 103 -2.39 -16.60 -2.39
C ARG A 103 -2.53 -17.49 -1.16
N ASP A 104 -1.47 -18.13 -0.71
CA ASP A 104 -1.54 -19.07 0.40
C ASP A 104 -1.67 -18.38 1.74
N VAL A 105 -2.27 -19.09 2.68
CA VAL A 105 -2.47 -18.68 4.06
C VAL A 105 -2.15 -19.85 4.97
N TRP A 106 -1.91 -19.58 6.24
CA TRP A 106 -1.69 -20.64 7.24
C TRP A 106 -2.85 -21.65 7.28
N GLU A 107 -2.57 -22.91 7.57
CA GLU A 107 -3.60 -23.93 7.80
C GLU A 107 -4.48 -23.58 9.01
N GLY A 108 -3.85 -23.10 10.08
CA GLY A 108 -4.49 -22.60 11.30
C GLY A 108 -4.33 -21.08 11.45
N ARG A 109 -4.99 -20.53 12.47
CA ARG A 109 -4.79 -19.14 12.87
C ARG A 109 -3.51 -19.04 13.71
N MET A 110 -2.56 -18.26 13.25
CA MET A 110 -1.30 -18.03 13.99
C MET A 110 -1.49 -17.15 15.23
N GLU A 111 -2.37 -16.14 15.10
CA GLU A 111 -2.66 -15.17 16.15
C GLU A 111 -4.10 -14.68 16.01
N ARG A 112 -4.71 -14.22 17.10
CA ARG A 112 -6.03 -13.60 17.07
C ARG A 112 -5.88 -12.11 16.73
N PHE A 113 -6.49 -11.71 15.62
CA PHE A 113 -6.72 -10.31 15.27
C PHE A 113 -8.22 -10.10 15.12
N ASP A 114 -8.80 -9.12 15.83
CA ASP A 114 -10.24 -8.92 15.85
C ASP A 114 -10.70 -8.13 14.62
N LEU A 115 -11.21 -8.83 13.63
CA LEU A 115 -11.81 -8.23 12.44
C LEU A 115 -13.25 -7.75 12.65
N THR A 116 -13.91 -8.14 13.77
CA THR A 116 -15.32 -7.79 14.01
C THR A 116 -15.52 -6.31 14.30
N GLY A 117 -14.43 -5.58 14.61
CA GLY A 117 -14.42 -4.12 14.74
C GLY A 117 -14.65 -3.36 13.44
N LEU A 118 -14.42 -3.99 12.28
CA LEU A 118 -14.66 -3.35 10.97
C LEU A 118 -16.15 -3.03 10.78
N ARG A 119 -16.46 -1.83 10.32
CA ARG A 119 -17.81 -1.40 9.96
C ARG A 119 -18.37 -2.27 8.82
N CYS A 120 -17.52 -2.60 7.85
CA CYS A 120 -17.87 -3.46 6.73
C CYS A 120 -17.76 -4.98 7.03
N TYR A 121 -17.48 -5.41 8.26
CA TYR A 121 -17.22 -6.81 8.62
C TYR A 121 -18.23 -7.81 8.01
N ARG A 122 -19.53 -7.47 8.05
CA ARG A 122 -20.61 -8.35 7.56
C ARG A 122 -20.60 -8.55 6.04
N ASN A 123 -19.88 -7.69 5.30
CA ASN A 123 -19.75 -7.73 3.86
C ASN A 123 -18.47 -8.48 3.43
N LEU A 124 -17.56 -8.77 4.37
CA LEU A 124 -16.34 -9.50 4.08
C LEU A 124 -16.63 -10.96 3.74
N LYS A 125 -15.93 -11.44 2.72
CA LYS A 125 -16.00 -12.84 2.29
C LYS A 125 -14.87 -13.64 2.96
N GLN A 126 -15.19 -14.87 3.38
CA GLN A 126 -14.20 -15.81 3.93
C GLN A 126 -13.41 -15.24 5.14
N ALA A 127 -14.07 -14.63 6.12
CA ALA A 127 -13.44 -13.98 7.27
C ALA A 127 -12.37 -14.87 7.97
N LYS A 128 -12.65 -16.17 8.14
CA LYS A 128 -11.68 -17.14 8.71
C LYS A 128 -10.40 -17.27 7.88
N ARG A 129 -10.47 -17.12 6.54
CA ARG A 129 -9.29 -17.13 5.67
C ARG A 129 -8.52 -15.82 5.80
N LEU A 130 -9.22 -14.69 5.96
CA LEU A 130 -8.59 -13.40 6.21
C LEU A 130 -7.80 -13.43 7.53
N GLU A 131 -8.37 -13.97 8.61
CA GLU A 131 -7.65 -14.14 9.88
C GLU A 131 -6.39 -15.02 9.75
N ARG A 132 -6.43 -16.06 8.90
CA ARG A 132 -5.28 -16.93 8.63
C ARG A 132 -4.22 -16.32 7.71
N SER A 133 -4.50 -15.18 7.10
CA SER A 133 -3.54 -14.47 6.26
C SER A 133 -2.59 -13.54 7.05
N LEU A 134 -2.81 -13.36 8.36
CA LEU A 134 -1.89 -12.62 9.22
C LEU A 134 -0.54 -13.36 9.31
N GLY A 135 0.56 -12.65 9.12
CA GLY A 135 1.90 -13.24 9.10
C GLY A 135 2.21 -14.02 7.81
N THR A 136 1.55 -13.70 6.68
CA THR A 136 1.87 -14.25 5.35
C THR A 136 2.43 -13.18 4.43
N LEU A 137 3.37 -13.55 3.55
CA LEU A 137 4.12 -12.58 2.75
C LEU A 137 3.30 -11.97 1.61
N GLY A 138 2.58 -12.77 0.85
CA GLY A 138 1.94 -12.34 -0.38
C GLY A 138 2.83 -12.49 -1.60
N GLY A 139 2.40 -11.89 -2.71
CA GLY A 139 3.11 -11.94 -3.99
C GLY A 139 3.43 -10.56 -4.54
N GLY A 140 3.84 -10.52 -5.78
CA GLY A 140 4.20 -9.29 -6.47
C GLY A 140 5.53 -8.70 -5.99
N ASN A 141 5.51 -7.45 -5.53
CA ASN A 141 6.72 -6.77 -5.03
C ASN A 141 7.05 -7.05 -3.56
N HIS A 142 6.32 -7.94 -2.88
CA HIS A 142 6.60 -8.31 -1.49
C HIS A 142 7.88 -9.15 -1.38
N PHE A 143 8.63 -8.93 -0.31
CA PHE A 143 9.92 -9.59 -0.11
C PHE A 143 10.31 -9.73 1.37
N ILE A 144 11.26 -10.63 1.65
CA ILE A 144 12.03 -10.72 2.89
C ILE A 144 13.49 -10.57 2.49
N GLU A 145 14.19 -9.62 3.10
CA GLU A 145 15.56 -9.26 2.73
C GLU A 145 16.44 -9.09 3.96
N ILE A 146 17.71 -9.46 3.85
CA ILE A 146 18.74 -9.06 4.80
C ILE A 146 19.67 -8.11 4.08
N ASP A 147 19.77 -6.91 4.60
CA ASP A 147 20.65 -5.86 4.11
C ASP A 147 21.86 -5.67 5.04
N ALA A 148 22.94 -5.16 4.49
CA ALA A 148 24.13 -4.80 5.23
C ALA A 148 24.48 -3.33 5.03
N ALA A 149 24.77 -2.63 6.14
CA ALA A 149 25.37 -1.31 6.14
C ALA A 149 26.90 -1.39 5.92
N SER A 150 27.51 -0.25 5.59
CA SER A 150 28.96 -0.16 5.32
C SER A 150 29.83 -0.55 6.52
N ASP A 151 29.35 -0.38 7.75
CA ASP A 151 30.03 -0.75 8.99
C ASP A 151 29.86 -2.22 9.38
N GLY A 152 29.09 -3.00 8.60
CA GLY A 152 28.80 -4.41 8.80
C GLY A 152 27.53 -4.71 9.59
N THR A 153 26.79 -3.69 10.05
CA THR A 153 25.48 -3.85 10.71
C THR A 153 24.49 -4.46 9.72
N LYS A 154 23.70 -5.43 10.19
CA LYS A 154 22.67 -6.13 9.38
C LYS A 154 21.27 -5.63 9.73
N TYR A 155 20.39 -5.66 8.73
CA TYR A 155 19.00 -5.29 8.85
C TYR A 155 18.11 -6.36 8.23
N LEU A 156 17.08 -6.80 8.95
CA LEU A 156 15.98 -7.60 8.38
C LEU A 156 14.91 -6.65 7.87
N VAL A 157 14.59 -6.75 6.58
CA VAL A 157 13.56 -5.94 5.93
C VAL A 157 12.45 -6.85 5.42
N ILE A 158 11.19 -6.56 5.78
CA ILE A 158 10.01 -7.29 5.33
C ILE A 158 9.03 -6.34 4.69
N HIS A 159 8.78 -6.52 3.40
CA HIS A 159 7.79 -5.77 2.63
C HIS A 159 6.52 -6.59 2.45
N SER A 160 5.42 -6.14 3.03
CA SER A 160 4.10 -6.77 2.89
C SER A 160 2.98 -5.80 3.31
N GLY A 161 1.73 -6.15 2.98
CA GLY A 161 0.55 -5.33 3.24
C GLY A 161 -0.56 -6.07 3.98
N SER A 162 -1.80 -5.58 3.85
CA SER A 162 -2.99 -6.12 4.50
C SER A 162 -3.61 -7.32 3.80
N ARG A 163 -2.95 -7.84 2.78
CA ARG A 163 -3.37 -9.03 2.05
C ARG A 163 -4.77 -8.84 1.45
N ASN A 164 -5.54 -9.93 1.34
CA ASN A 164 -6.90 -9.87 0.79
C ASN A 164 -7.89 -9.08 1.68
N LEU A 165 -7.55 -8.80 2.95
CA LEU A 165 -8.38 -7.97 3.83
C LEU A 165 -8.49 -6.55 3.27
N GLY A 166 -7.36 -5.86 3.09
CA GLY A 166 -7.35 -4.50 2.55
C GLY A 166 -7.96 -4.42 1.17
N LYS A 167 -7.72 -5.44 0.32
CA LYS A 167 -8.35 -5.51 -1.00
C LYS A 167 -9.88 -5.52 -0.91
N GLN A 168 -10.47 -6.37 -0.05
CA GLN A 168 -11.92 -6.42 0.09
C GLN A 168 -12.47 -5.12 0.67
N VAL A 169 -11.82 -4.53 1.66
CA VAL A 169 -12.22 -3.24 2.23
C VAL A 169 -12.18 -2.14 1.17
N ALA A 170 -11.10 -2.02 0.41
CA ALA A 170 -10.97 -1.02 -0.66
C ALA A 170 -12.05 -1.19 -1.74
N GLU A 171 -12.31 -2.43 -2.18
CA GLU A 171 -13.33 -2.72 -3.20
C GLU A 171 -14.76 -2.45 -2.70
N LEU A 172 -15.07 -2.77 -1.46
CA LEU A 172 -16.38 -2.49 -0.85
C LEU A 172 -16.63 -0.98 -0.74
N TYR A 173 -15.67 -0.21 -0.24
CA TYR A 173 -15.82 1.23 -0.11
C TYR A 173 -15.77 1.96 -1.45
N GLN A 174 -15.00 1.47 -2.45
CA GLN A 174 -15.06 2.03 -3.79
C GLN A 174 -16.43 1.77 -4.45
N SER A 175 -17.00 0.58 -4.27
CA SER A 175 -18.35 0.28 -4.74
C SER A 175 -19.40 1.19 -4.08
N LEU A 176 -19.29 1.40 -2.78
CA LEU A 176 -20.15 2.34 -2.03
C LEU A 176 -20.00 3.78 -2.56
N ALA A 177 -18.76 4.23 -2.83
CA ALA A 177 -18.50 5.54 -3.40
C ALA A 177 -19.16 5.71 -4.77
N ILE A 178 -19.11 4.70 -5.65
CA ILE A 178 -19.79 4.69 -6.93
C ILE A 178 -21.30 4.85 -6.74
N ASP A 179 -21.89 4.09 -5.83
CA ASP A 179 -23.32 4.16 -5.52
C ASP A 179 -23.74 5.55 -5.01
N LEU A 180 -22.97 6.13 -4.10
CA LEU A 180 -23.22 7.48 -3.57
C LEU A 180 -23.16 8.55 -4.67
N ASN A 181 -22.14 8.49 -5.52
CA ASN A 181 -21.97 9.45 -6.63
C ASN A 181 -22.95 9.21 -7.79
N ALA A 182 -23.63 8.06 -7.84
CA ALA A 182 -24.78 7.78 -8.69
C ALA A 182 -26.11 8.27 -8.09
N GLY A 183 -26.09 8.95 -6.94
CA GLY A 183 -27.27 9.53 -6.28
C GLY A 183 -28.05 8.55 -5.39
N LYS A 184 -27.42 7.45 -4.94
CA LYS A 184 -28.07 6.47 -4.06
C LYS A 184 -28.07 6.85 -2.55
N ALA A 185 -27.65 8.06 -2.17
CA ALA A 185 -27.68 8.49 -0.78
C ALA A 185 -29.10 8.42 -0.19
N ASP A 186 -30.11 8.99 -0.90
CA ASP A 186 -31.52 8.94 -0.47
C ASP A 186 -32.03 7.49 -0.37
N TYR A 187 -31.57 6.59 -1.25
CA TYR A 187 -31.91 5.17 -1.19
C TYR A 187 -31.39 4.53 0.11
N PHE A 188 -30.13 4.84 0.50
CA PHE A 188 -29.57 4.29 1.71
C PHE A 188 -30.27 4.81 2.98
N GLU A 189 -30.60 6.10 3.02
CA GLU A 189 -31.38 6.67 4.12
C GLU A 189 -32.76 6.01 4.26
N ARG A 190 -33.51 5.88 3.16
CA ARG A 190 -34.81 5.19 3.13
C ARG A 190 -34.69 3.71 3.51
N ARG A 191 -33.64 3.04 3.08
CA ARG A 191 -33.36 1.64 3.43
C ARG A 191 -33.17 1.49 4.95
N ASP A 192 -32.38 2.35 5.54
CA ASP A 192 -32.07 2.28 6.96
C ASP A 192 -33.30 2.65 7.82
N GLU A 193 -34.10 3.59 7.37
CA GLU A 193 -35.38 3.93 7.98
C GLU A 193 -36.39 2.76 7.90
N LEU A 194 -36.50 2.12 6.73
CA LEU A 194 -37.34 0.94 6.54
C LEU A 194 -36.91 -0.19 7.49
N ILE A 195 -35.62 -0.49 7.56
CA ILE A 195 -35.09 -1.53 8.46
C ILE A 195 -35.42 -1.20 9.91
N ARG A 196 -35.26 0.04 10.36
CA ARG A 196 -35.57 0.50 11.71
C ARG A 196 -37.04 0.32 11.98
N THR A 197 -37.93 0.85 11.15
CA THR A 197 -39.37 0.79 11.29
C THR A 197 -39.89 -0.65 11.40
N TYR A 198 -39.43 -1.54 10.50
CA TYR A 198 -39.85 -2.96 10.53
C TYR A 198 -39.32 -3.69 11.75
N LYS A 199 -38.13 -3.35 12.27
CA LYS A 199 -37.64 -3.90 13.56
C LYS A 199 -38.48 -3.45 14.74
N GLU A 200 -38.82 -2.17 14.80
CA GLU A 200 -39.68 -1.59 15.86
C GLU A 200 -41.06 -2.19 15.85
N GLN A 201 -41.59 -2.50 14.67
CA GLN A 201 -42.90 -3.17 14.50
C GLN A 201 -42.85 -4.68 14.71
N GLY A 202 -41.69 -5.27 14.99
CA GLY A 202 -41.54 -6.73 15.15
C GLY A 202 -41.58 -7.52 13.85
N ARG A 203 -41.63 -6.87 12.68
CA ARG A 203 -41.78 -7.43 11.31
C ARG A 203 -40.44 -7.81 10.66
N ARG A 204 -39.50 -8.34 11.41
CA ARG A 204 -38.13 -8.63 10.92
C ARG A 204 -38.11 -9.57 9.71
N ALA A 205 -39.03 -10.55 9.64
CA ALA A 205 -39.09 -11.51 8.54
C ALA A 205 -39.43 -10.85 7.18
N GLU A 206 -40.11 -9.71 7.19
CA GLU A 206 -40.54 -9.00 5.97
C GLU A 206 -39.48 -8.04 5.41
N ILE A 207 -38.45 -7.72 6.17
CA ILE A 207 -37.40 -6.74 5.77
C ILE A 207 -36.82 -7.07 4.41
N GLN A 208 -36.42 -8.32 4.18
CA GLN A 208 -35.78 -8.71 2.90
C GLN A 208 -36.71 -8.52 1.69
N THR A 209 -37.98 -8.79 1.85
CA THR A 209 -38.98 -8.62 0.79
C THR A 209 -39.22 -7.15 0.48
N ALA A 210 -39.32 -6.32 1.53
CA ALA A 210 -39.50 -4.88 1.41
C ALA A 210 -38.26 -4.20 0.75
N LEU A 211 -37.06 -4.62 1.14
CA LEU A 211 -35.81 -4.13 0.53
C LEU A 211 -35.72 -4.48 -0.96
N LYS A 212 -36.08 -5.70 -1.35
CA LYS A 212 -36.11 -6.10 -2.78
C LYS A 212 -37.14 -5.30 -3.60
N ALA A 213 -38.29 -4.96 -3.00
CA ALA A 213 -39.27 -4.10 -3.67
C ALA A 213 -38.71 -2.69 -3.88
N MET A 214 -38.11 -2.11 -2.85
CA MET A 214 -37.50 -0.78 -2.90
C MET A 214 -36.34 -0.71 -3.92
N GLU A 215 -35.50 -1.76 -3.99
CA GLU A 215 -34.39 -1.86 -4.96
C GLU A 215 -34.90 -1.86 -6.42
N LYS A 216 -36.04 -2.50 -6.69
CA LYS A 216 -36.68 -2.49 -8.03
C LYS A 216 -37.23 -1.12 -8.44
N GLU A 217 -37.67 -0.31 -7.49
CA GLU A 217 -38.17 1.04 -7.74
C GLU A 217 -37.05 2.04 -7.99
N TRP A 218 -35.81 1.71 -7.56
CA TRP A 218 -34.65 2.56 -7.69
C TRP A 218 -34.02 2.38 -9.08
N ALA A 219 -34.26 3.37 -9.98
CA ALA A 219 -33.60 3.39 -11.29
C ALA A 219 -32.08 3.59 -11.10
N ALA A 220 -31.27 2.63 -11.54
CA ALA A 220 -29.82 2.75 -11.54
C ALA A 220 -29.43 3.96 -12.42
N LYS A 221 -28.68 4.89 -11.83
CA LYS A 221 -28.05 6.02 -12.53
C LYS A 221 -26.56 5.77 -12.60
N GLU A 222 -25.92 6.19 -13.68
CA GLU A 222 -24.47 6.23 -13.72
C GLU A 222 -23.94 7.41 -12.89
N PRO A 223 -22.77 7.27 -12.23
CA PRO A 223 -22.17 8.38 -11.52
C PRO A 223 -21.79 9.50 -12.51
N THR A 224 -21.88 10.73 -12.05
CA THR A 224 -21.53 11.93 -12.85
C THR A 224 -20.01 12.12 -13.02
N ILE A 225 -19.24 11.36 -12.27
CA ILE A 225 -17.76 11.36 -12.29
C ILE A 225 -17.26 9.95 -12.64
N PRO A 226 -16.02 9.80 -13.13
CA PRO A 226 -15.46 8.49 -13.44
C PRO A 226 -15.52 7.54 -12.23
N ALA A 227 -15.92 6.29 -12.47
CA ALA A 227 -16.13 5.30 -11.40
C ALA A 227 -14.89 5.06 -10.50
N ASP A 228 -13.69 5.20 -11.05
CA ASP A 228 -12.42 5.08 -10.33
C ASP A 228 -12.06 6.31 -9.47
N LEU A 229 -12.76 7.44 -9.67
CA LEU A 229 -12.62 8.68 -8.92
C LEU A 229 -13.84 9.02 -8.05
N CYS A 230 -14.83 8.13 -7.97
CA CYS A 230 -15.94 8.26 -7.04
C CYS A 230 -15.44 8.30 -5.58
N TYR A 231 -16.01 9.20 -4.79
CA TYR A 231 -15.55 9.52 -3.45
C TYR A 231 -16.60 9.27 -2.36
N LEU A 232 -16.10 9.08 -1.15
CA LEU A 232 -16.88 9.00 0.09
C LEU A 232 -16.89 10.37 0.78
N TYR A 233 -17.96 10.65 1.52
CA TYR A 233 -18.16 11.87 2.31
C TYR A 233 -19.02 11.59 3.54
N GLY A 234 -19.08 12.54 4.50
CA GLY A 234 -19.87 12.43 5.72
C GLY A 234 -19.57 11.15 6.51
N SER A 235 -20.63 10.50 7.06
CA SER A 235 -20.48 9.28 7.85
C SER A 235 -19.88 8.11 7.08
N TYR A 236 -20.04 8.05 5.76
CA TYR A 236 -19.42 7.02 4.92
C TYR A 236 -17.89 7.17 4.83
N LEU A 237 -17.41 8.42 4.86
CA LEU A 237 -15.97 8.69 4.97
C LEU A 237 -15.45 8.30 6.36
N GLU A 238 -16.17 8.62 7.42
CA GLU A 238 -15.79 8.24 8.80
C GLU A 238 -15.68 6.72 8.96
N ASP A 239 -16.66 5.97 8.44
CA ASP A 239 -16.64 4.50 8.45
C ASP A 239 -15.43 3.95 7.65
N TYR A 240 -15.11 4.55 6.51
CA TYR A 240 -13.96 4.17 5.69
C TYR A 240 -12.64 4.43 6.42
N LEU A 241 -12.46 5.60 7.01
CA LEU A 241 -11.25 5.95 7.77
C LEU A 241 -11.02 5.00 8.94
N HIS A 242 -12.10 4.64 9.66
CA HIS A 242 -12.05 3.66 10.73
C HIS A 242 -11.58 2.28 10.23
N ASP A 243 -12.13 1.80 9.12
CA ASP A 243 -11.79 0.48 8.58
C ASP A 243 -10.40 0.45 7.93
N VAL A 244 -9.97 1.56 7.32
CA VAL A 244 -8.60 1.74 6.82
C VAL A 244 -7.59 1.60 7.96
N GLU A 245 -7.86 2.21 9.12
CA GLU A 245 -6.97 2.13 10.26
C GLU A 245 -6.82 0.70 10.78
N ILE A 246 -7.90 -0.07 10.85
CA ILE A 246 -7.86 -1.50 11.22
C ILE A 246 -7.03 -2.30 10.20
N CYS A 247 -7.18 -2.04 8.89
CA CYS A 247 -6.37 -2.67 7.86
C CYS A 247 -4.88 -2.34 8.00
N GLN A 248 -4.55 -1.09 8.33
CA GLN A 248 -3.17 -0.64 8.59
C GLN A 248 -2.57 -1.35 9.81
N GLN A 249 -3.32 -1.49 10.89
CA GLN A 249 -2.91 -2.24 12.07
C GLN A 249 -2.72 -3.72 11.76
N PHE A 250 -3.61 -4.34 10.97
CA PHE A 250 -3.47 -5.72 10.50
C PHE A 250 -2.17 -5.90 9.68
N ALA A 251 -1.91 -5.02 8.73
CA ALA A 251 -0.71 -5.07 7.89
C ALA A 251 0.57 -4.91 8.73
N ARG A 252 0.55 -3.98 9.68
CA ARG A 252 1.64 -3.78 10.65
C ARG A 252 1.92 -5.06 11.43
N ARG A 253 0.90 -5.62 12.07
CA ARG A 253 1.04 -6.85 12.88
C ARG A 253 1.47 -8.05 12.02
N SER A 254 0.99 -8.12 10.77
CA SER A 254 1.39 -9.17 9.82
C SER A 254 2.90 -9.12 9.53
N ARG A 255 3.49 -7.94 9.30
CA ARG A 255 4.94 -7.79 9.11
C ARG A 255 5.73 -8.15 10.37
N GLU A 256 5.28 -7.69 11.53
CA GLU A 256 5.90 -8.03 12.83
C GLU A 256 5.89 -9.55 13.04
N ARG A 257 4.76 -10.24 12.75
CA ARG A 257 4.68 -11.69 12.93
C ARG A 257 5.63 -12.45 11.99
N MET A 258 5.77 -12.01 10.74
CA MET A 258 6.77 -12.61 9.83
C MET A 258 8.20 -12.40 10.36
N ALA A 259 8.51 -11.21 10.86
CA ALA A 259 9.82 -10.93 11.46
C ALA A 259 10.09 -11.85 12.67
N GLU A 260 9.13 -12.01 13.57
CA GLU A 260 9.22 -12.92 14.70
C GLU A 260 9.55 -14.35 14.24
N ILE A 261 8.86 -14.86 13.20
CA ILE A 261 9.10 -16.20 12.64
C ILE A 261 10.53 -16.34 12.11
N VAL A 262 11.02 -15.35 11.35
CA VAL A 262 12.38 -15.36 10.82
C VAL A 262 13.41 -15.33 11.97
N LEU A 263 13.24 -14.41 12.92
CA LEU A 263 14.15 -14.26 14.07
C LEU A 263 14.18 -15.50 14.97
N GLU A 264 13.01 -16.07 15.29
CA GLU A 264 12.88 -17.30 16.09
C GLU A 264 13.61 -18.49 15.43
N LYS A 265 13.40 -18.68 14.09
CA LYS A 265 13.99 -19.82 13.34
C LYS A 265 15.49 -19.68 13.12
N THR A 266 15.99 -18.47 13.00
CA THR A 266 17.42 -18.20 12.77
C THR A 266 18.22 -18.01 14.04
N GLY A 267 17.55 -17.75 15.16
CA GLY A 267 18.20 -17.40 16.44
C GLY A 267 18.74 -15.96 16.49
N MET A 268 18.45 -15.14 15.46
CA MET A 268 18.81 -13.72 15.44
C MET A 268 17.92 -12.91 16.39
N THR A 269 18.41 -11.77 16.84
CA THR A 269 17.66 -10.86 17.72
C THR A 269 17.66 -9.44 17.15
N ALA A 270 16.52 -8.80 17.15
CA ALA A 270 16.39 -7.40 16.77
C ALA A 270 16.81 -6.48 17.94
N ILE A 271 17.67 -5.51 17.66
CA ILE A 271 18.09 -4.46 18.60
C ILE A 271 17.06 -3.34 18.63
N SER A 272 16.59 -2.95 17.47
CA SER A 272 15.57 -1.92 17.25
C SER A 272 14.75 -2.24 16.01
N SER A 273 13.58 -1.62 15.87
CA SER A 273 12.78 -1.76 14.66
C SER A 273 11.89 -0.55 14.41
N PHE A 274 11.53 -0.34 13.13
CA PHE A 274 10.59 0.68 12.71
C PHE A 274 9.78 0.23 11.49
N HIS A 275 8.71 0.98 11.18
CA HIS A 275 7.87 0.75 10.01
C HIS A 275 7.93 1.93 9.06
N THR A 276 7.88 1.64 7.75
CA THR A 276 7.72 2.63 6.68
C THR A 276 6.54 2.21 5.81
N ILE A 277 5.42 2.94 5.87
CA ILE A 277 4.16 2.59 5.21
C ILE A 277 3.95 3.51 4.00
N HIS A 278 3.43 3.01 2.88
CA HIS A 278 3.33 3.77 1.63
C HIS A 278 1.98 3.74 0.91
N ASN A 279 0.99 2.97 1.40
CA ASN A 279 -0.40 2.99 0.90
C ASN A 279 -1.34 3.11 2.09
N TYR A 280 -1.63 4.33 2.52
CA TYR A 280 -2.39 4.52 3.74
C TYR A 280 -3.01 5.93 3.86
N ILE A 281 -3.83 6.11 4.86
CA ILE A 281 -4.30 7.42 5.32
C ILE A 281 -3.78 7.64 6.74
N ASP A 282 -3.07 8.73 6.94
CA ASP A 282 -2.84 9.25 8.28
C ASP A 282 -4.15 9.91 8.75
N THR A 283 -4.89 9.21 9.62
CA THR A 283 -6.20 9.67 10.09
C THR A 283 -6.13 10.80 11.11
N LYS A 284 -4.94 11.11 11.63
CA LYS A 284 -4.71 12.24 12.55
C LYS A 284 -4.41 13.53 11.79
N GLU A 285 -3.54 13.43 10.80
CA GLU A 285 -3.14 14.57 9.97
C GLU A 285 -4.03 14.73 8.73
N MET A 286 -4.90 13.75 8.47
CA MET A 286 -5.76 13.68 7.30
C MET A 286 -4.95 13.78 6.00
N ILE A 287 -3.86 13.01 5.91
CA ILE A 287 -3.00 12.92 4.73
C ILE A 287 -3.11 11.50 4.14
N LEU A 288 -3.54 11.46 2.89
CA LEU A 288 -3.56 10.25 2.07
C LEU A 288 -2.22 10.10 1.37
N ARG A 289 -1.67 8.87 1.37
CA ARG A 289 -0.43 8.49 0.68
C ARG A 289 -0.62 7.23 -0.15
N LYS A 290 -0.25 7.32 -1.43
CA LYS A 290 -0.22 6.19 -2.36
C LYS A 290 1.14 6.10 -3.03
N GLY A 291 1.91 5.06 -2.69
CA GLY A 291 3.30 4.97 -3.13
C GLY A 291 4.11 6.18 -2.67
N SER A 292 3.84 6.66 -1.47
CA SER A 292 4.60 7.70 -0.77
C SER A 292 4.59 7.40 0.72
N ILE A 293 5.65 7.77 1.42
CA ILE A 293 5.85 7.50 2.84
C ILE A 293 5.78 8.78 3.66
N ALA A 294 5.48 8.67 4.96
CA ALA A 294 5.72 9.76 5.89
C ALA A 294 7.22 10.00 6.03
N ALA A 295 7.60 11.27 6.24
CA ALA A 295 8.97 11.69 6.48
C ALA A 295 8.97 12.90 7.44
N HIS A 296 8.38 12.71 8.62
CA HIS A 296 8.34 13.74 9.66
C HIS A 296 9.75 14.03 10.19
N ASN A 297 9.91 15.18 10.80
CA ASN A 297 11.23 15.59 11.31
C ASN A 297 11.79 14.55 12.30
N GLY A 298 12.94 13.99 11.96
CA GLY A 298 13.62 12.98 12.78
C GLY A 298 13.12 11.54 12.61
N GLU A 299 12.03 11.29 11.87
CA GLU A 299 11.48 9.95 11.62
C GLU A 299 12.44 9.10 10.78
N LEU A 300 12.73 7.86 11.23
CA LEU A 300 13.49 6.89 10.45
C LEU A 300 12.60 6.32 9.34
N VAL A 301 13.14 6.29 8.13
CA VAL A 301 12.46 5.77 6.94
C VAL A 301 13.39 4.89 6.11
N LEU A 302 12.81 3.89 5.45
CA LEU A 302 13.49 3.04 4.50
C LEU A 302 12.86 3.21 3.11
N ILE A 303 13.68 3.53 2.11
CA ILE A 303 13.27 3.71 0.72
C ILE A 303 13.95 2.62 -0.12
N PRO A 304 13.28 1.50 -0.46
CA PRO A 304 13.84 0.43 -1.26
C PRO A 304 14.06 0.88 -2.71
N ILE A 305 15.18 0.48 -3.28
CA ILE A 305 15.52 0.77 -4.68
C ILE A 305 15.21 -0.45 -5.56
N ASN A 306 15.92 -1.55 -5.37
CA ASN A 306 15.68 -2.83 -6.02
C ASN A 306 16.52 -3.92 -5.35
N MET A 307 16.32 -5.18 -5.75
CA MET A 307 16.98 -6.38 -5.19
C MET A 307 18.51 -6.36 -5.23
N ARG A 308 19.15 -5.49 -6.05
CA ARG A 308 20.61 -5.37 -6.17
C ARG A 308 21.15 -4.12 -5.48
N ASP A 309 20.50 -2.99 -5.72
CA ASP A 309 21.01 -1.69 -5.27
C ASP A 309 20.65 -1.45 -3.79
N GLY A 310 19.66 -2.18 -3.27
CA GLY A 310 19.28 -2.18 -1.87
C GLY A 310 18.33 -1.07 -1.49
N SER A 311 18.52 -0.50 -0.31
CA SER A 311 17.60 0.46 0.28
C SER A 311 18.32 1.68 0.83
N VAL A 312 17.67 2.84 0.78
CA VAL A 312 18.15 4.07 1.42
C VAL A 312 17.57 4.15 2.82
N LEU A 313 18.41 4.04 3.84
CA LEU A 313 18.07 4.37 5.21
C LEU A 313 18.23 5.89 5.38
N ALA A 314 17.18 6.57 5.80
CA ALA A 314 17.18 8.01 5.89
C ALA A 314 16.39 8.53 7.10
N ARG A 315 16.49 9.82 7.35
CA ARG A 315 15.74 10.54 8.38
C ARG A 315 14.90 11.63 7.74
N GLY A 316 13.60 11.64 8.02
CA GLY A 316 12.67 12.66 7.53
C GLY A 316 13.03 14.06 7.99
N LYS A 317 12.82 15.04 7.12
CA LYS A 317 13.02 16.48 7.41
C LYS A 317 11.75 17.19 7.85
N GLY A 318 10.58 16.55 7.74
CA GLY A 318 9.31 17.17 8.07
C GLY A 318 8.96 18.34 7.16
N ASN A 319 9.26 18.23 5.85
CA ASN A 319 9.02 19.32 4.90
C ASN A 319 7.51 19.48 4.60
N PRO A 320 6.84 20.59 5.01
CA PRO A 320 5.42 20.78 4.79
C PRO A 320 5.07 20.95 3.30
N GLU A 321 6.00 21.47 2.47
CA GLU A 321 5.80 21.58 1.04
C GLU A 321 5.68 20.21 0.34
N TRP A 322 6.15 19.15 0.99
CA TRP A 322 6.04 17.78 0.53
C TRP A 322 4.94 16.99 1.27
N ASN A 323 4.00 17.65 1.95
CA ASN A 323 3.05 16.99 2.86
C ASN A 323 3.73 16.08 3.89
N TYR A 324 4.89 16.50 4.42
CA TYR A 324 5.70 15.68 5.35
C TYR A 324 5.98 14.28 4.79
N SER A 325 6.24 14.18 3.49
CA SER A 325 6.32 12.90 2.78
C SER A 325 7.59 12.77 1.95
N ALA A 326 7.92 11.53 1.58
CA ALA A 326 9.01 11.18 0.68
C ALA A 326 8.56 10.07 -0.30
N PRO A 327 9.30 9.81 -1.39
CA PRO A 327 9.00 8.68 -2.28
C PRO A 327 9.13 7.35 -1.53
N HIS A 328 8.34 6.35 -1.94
CA HIS A 328 8.34 5.04 -1.30
C HIS A 328 9.40 4.08 -1.87
N GLY A 329 10.02 4.42 -2.99
CA GLY A 329 10.97 3.56 -3.68
C GLY A 329 11.61 4.25 -4.89
N ALA A 330 12.26 3.48 -5.76
CA ALA A 330 12.90 4.01 -6.96
C ALA A 330 11.91 4.40 -8.07
N GLY A 331 10.73 3.79 -8.09
CA GLY A 331 9.84 3.85 -9.25
C GLY A 331 10.33 2.94 -10.40
N ARG A 332 9.42 2.56 -11.27
CA ARG A 332 9.69 1.63 -12.37
C ARG A 332 10.04 2.38 -13.66
N LEU A 333 10.94 1.81 -14.45
CA LEU A 333 11.23 2.25 -15.82
C LEU A 333 10.27 1.63 -16.83
N MET A 334 9.63 0.52 -16.49
CA MET A 334 8.71 -0.20 -17.37
C MET A 334 7.63 -0.94 -16.58
N SER A 335 6.50 -1.20 -17.22
CA SER A 335 5.41 -1.99 -16.64
C SER A 335 5.86 -3.44 -16.39
N ARG A 336 5.15 -4.17 -15.49
CA ARG A 336 5.41 -5.60 -15.23
C ARG A 336 5.29 -6.43 -16.50
N THR A 337 4.28 -6.19 -17.32
CA THR A 337 4.07 -6.89 -18.60
C THR A 337 5.26 -6.68 -19.52
N LYS A 338 5.70 -5.43 -19.71
CA LYS A 338 6.85 -5.12 -20.56
C LYS A 338 8.14 -5.75 -20.04
N ALA A 339 8.34 -5.77 -18.71
CA ALA A 339 9.51 -6.42 -18.11
C ALA A 339 9.52 -7.93 -18.42
N ARG A 340 8.39 -8.62 -18.25
CA ARG A 340 8.24 -10.06 -18.59
C ARG A 340 8.50 -10.35 -20.07
N GLU A 341 8.15 -9.42 -20.96
CA GLU A 341 8.33 -9.57 -22.41
C GLU A 341 9.74 -9.25 -22.90
N THR A 342 10.46 -8.39 -22.19
CA THR A 342 11.72 -7.80 -22.71
C THR A 342 12.97 -8.13 -21.91
N LEU A 343 12.84 -8.52 -20.64
CA LEU A 343 14.01 -8.84 -19.83
C LEU A 343 14.47 -10.28 -20.03
N ASP A 344 15.79 -10.47 -20.00
CA ASP A 344 16.44 -11.76 -20.14
C ASP A 344 16.79 -12.35 -18.77
N LEU A 345 16.50 -13.65 -18.58
CA LEU A 345 16.69 -14.33 -17.29
C LEU A 345 18.18 -14.49 -16.94
N GLU A 346 19.07 -14.70 -17.93
CA GLU A 346 20.52 -14.82 -17.69
C GLU A 346 21.12 -13.46 -17.28
N ALA A 347 20.66 -12.38 -17.91
CA ALA A 347 21.02 -11.01 -17.49
C ALA A 347 20.53 -10.74 -16.06
N TYR A 348 19.31 -11.20 -15.70
CA TYR A 348 18.79 -11.09 -14.33
C TYR A 348 19.66 -11.86 -13.33
N ARG A 349 20.00 -13.13 -13.61
CA ARG A 349 20.91 -13.94 -12.76
C ARG A 349 22.25 -13.25 -12.54
N LYS A 350 22.87 -12.78 -13.64
CA LYS A 350 24.15 -12.07 -13.58
C LYS A 350 24.05 -10.78 -12.73
N THR A 351 22.96 -10.08 -12.81
CA THR A 351 22.73 -8.84 -12.04
C THR A 351 22.66 -9.12 -10.53
N MET A 352 22.26 -10.32 -10.15
CA MET A 352 22.12 -10.74 -8.75
C MET A 352 23.35 -11.48 -8.18
N GLU A 353 24.45 -11.57 -8.95
CA GLU A 353 25.69 -12.18 -8.45
C GLU A 353 26.18 -11.51 -7.16
N GLY A 354 26.51 -12.31 -6.16
CA GLY A 354 26.96 -11.84 -4.84
C GLY A 354 25.83 -11.65 -3.81
N ILE A 355 24.56 -11.83 -4.21
CA ILE A 355 23.42 -11.81 -3.31
C ILE A 355 22.85 -13.23 -3.22
N TYR A 356 22.71 -13.75 -2.00
CA TYR A 356 22.07 -15.05 -1.81
C TYR A 356 20.57 -14.96 -2.08
N THR A 357 20.07 -15.69 -3.05
CA THR A 357 18.64 -15.70 -3.40
C THR A 357 18.23 -16.98 -4.11
N THR A 358 17.08 -17.53 -3.77
CA THR A 358 16.41 -18.63 -4.46
C THR A 358 15.27 -18.16 -5.36
N SER A 359 15.07 -16.84 -5.46
CA SER A 359 13.92 -16.23 -6.12
C SER A 359 14.18 -15.72 -7.54
N VAL A 360 15.37 -15.95 -8.12
CA VAL A 360 15.70 -15.50 -9.49
C VAL A 360 15.22 -16.53 -10.52
N ASN A 361 14.04 -16.31 -11.04
CA ASN A 361 13.38 -17.19 -12.00
C ASN A 361 12.41 -16.41 -12.92
N GLU A 362 11.77 -17.08 -13.88
CA GLU A 362 10.82 -16.45 -14.82
C GLU A 362 9.60 -15.81 -14.12
N ALA A 363 9.13 -16.37 -13.01
CA ALA A 363 7.97 -15.85 -12.29
C ALA A 363 8.25 -14.52 -11.57
N THR A 364 9.54 -14.19 -11.32
CA THR A 364 9.97 -12.97 -10.64
C THR A 364 10.72 -12.00 -11.55
N ILE A 365 10.83 -12.29 -12.86
CA ILE A 365 11.62 -11.49 -13.81
C ILE A 365 11.14 -10.04 -13.92
N ASP A 366 9.86 -9.79 -13.70
CA ASP A 366 9.30 -8.43 -13.69
C ASP A 366 9.77 -7.59 -12.50
N GLU A 367 10.37 -8.21 -11.49
CA GLU A 367 10.97 -7.53 -10.34
C GLU A 367 12.51 -7.40 -10.46
N ALA A 368 13.10 -7.79 -11.60
CA ALA A 368 14.53 -7.66 -11.85
C ALA A 368 15.00 -6.20 -11.69
N PRO A 369 16.25 -5.97 -11.20
CA PRO A 369 16.78 -4.62 -10.97
C PRO A 369 16.69 -3.70 -12.18
N MET A 370 16.79 -4.24 -13.40
CA MET A 370 16.71 -3.49 -14.66
C MET A 370 15.32 -2.86 -14.92
N ALA A 371 14.28 -3.29 -14.20
CA ALA A 371 12.94 -2.72 -14.33
C ALA A 371 12.77 -1.39 -13.57
N TYR A 372 13.75 -0.99 -12.76
CA TYR A 372 13.68 0.14 -11.82
C TYR A 372 14.65 1.28 -12.16
N LYS A 373 14.32 2.51 -11.74
CA LYS A 373 15.21 3.67 -11.82
C LYS A 373 16.47 3.43 -10.97
N SER A 374 17.56 4.08 -11.31
CA SER A 374 18.80 3.91 -10.56
C SER A 374 18.77 4.60 -9.20
N LEU A 375 19.57 4.11 -8.26
CA LEU A 375 19.77 4.75 -6.95
C LEU A 375 20.15 6.23 -7.08
N LYS A 376 20.99 6.58 -8.04
CA LYS A 376 21.45 7.95 -8.27
C LYS A 376 20.30 8.89 -8.62
N ASP A 377 19.39 8.45 -9.49
CA ASP A 377 18.24 9.27 -9.92
C ASP A 377 17.30 9.61 -8.74
N ILE A 378 17.28 8.77 -7.71
CA ILE A 378 16.44 8.97 -6.53
C ILE A 378 17.13 9.84 -5.48
N ILE A 379 18.40 9.57 -5.17
CA ILE A 379 19.14 10.29 -4.11
C ILE A 379 19.18 11.80 -4.35
N ASP A 380 19.38 12.22 -5.61
CA ASP A 380 19.52 13.65 -5.92
C ASP A 380 18.22 14.44 -5.68
N VAL A 381 17.06 13.79 -5.83
CA VAL A 381 15.75 14.48 -5.71
C VAL A 381 15.12 14.37 -4.31
N ILE A 382 15.49 13.40 -3.49
CA ILE A 382 14.88 13.20 -2.16
C ILE A 382 15.46 14.09 -1.07
N ARG A 383 16.56 14.80 -1.33
CA ARG A 383 17.29 15.63 -0.34
C ARG A 383 16.43 16.73 0.29
N GLU A 384 15.35 17.15 -0.36
CA GLU A 384 14.41 18.14 0.17
C GLU A 384 13.49 17.54 1.23
N SER A 385 13.27 16.22 1.22
CA SER A 385 12.34 15.52 2.11
C SER A 385 13.02 14.67 3.18
N VAL A 386 14.25 14.19 2.92
CA VAL A 386 14.99 13.33 3.85
C VAL A 386 16.49 13.65 3.87
N ASP A 387 17.15 13.33 4.98
CA ASP A 387 18.59 13.24 5.12
C ASP A 387 19.00 11.77 5.03
N VAL A 388 19.81 11.43 4.02
CA VAL A 388 20.33 10.06 3.83
C VAL A 388 21.33 9.75 4.92
N ILE A 389 21.11 8.64 5.63
CA ILE A 389 22.00 8.15 6.68
C ILE A 389 22.98 7.13 6.07
N GLU A 390 22.44 6.13 5.32
CA GLU A 390 23.22 4.99 4.85
C GLU A 390 22.54 4.37 3.62
N ILE A 391 23.31 3.72 2.76
CA ILE A 391 22.82 2.84 1.71
C ILE A 391 23.00 1.40 2.15
N LEU A 392 21.92 0.74 2.47
CA LEU A 392 21.92 -0.66 2.85
C LEU A 392 22.01 -1.53 1.59
N LYS A 393 22.92 -2.50 1.57
CA LYS A 393 23.15 -3.42 0.45
C LYS A 393 22.55 -4.78 0.74
N PRO A 394 21.73 -5.35 -0.18
CA PRO A 394 21.19 -6.68 0.02
C PRO A 394 22.32 -7.72 0.04
N ILE A 395 22.26 -8.61 1.00
CA ILE A 395 23.13 -9.81 1.06
C ILE A 395 22.29 -11.09 0.95
N TYR A 396 21.00 -11.00 1.23
CA TYR A 396 19.98 -12.04 1.04
C TYR A 396 18.70 -11.41 0.55
N ASN A 397 18.00 -12.06 -0.40
CA ASN A 397 16.67 -11.65 -0.85
C ASN A 397 15.79 -12.85 -1.18
N PHE A 398 14.56 -12.83 -0.66
CA PHE A 398 13.48 -13.75 -1.00
C PHE A 398 12.28 -13.00 -1.54
N LYS A 399 11.83 -13.35 -2.75
CA LYS A 399 10.58 -12.88 -3.35
C LYS A 399 9.65 -14.04 -3.63
N ALA A 400 8.41 -13.88 -3.24
CA ALA A 400 7.38 -14.84 -3.61
C ALA A 400 6.99 -14.68 -5.08
N SER A 401 6.86 -15.80 -5.78
CA SER A 401 6.15 -15.87 -7.06
C SER A 401 4.64 -15.64 -6.83
N GLU A 402 3.93 -15.05 -7.81
CA GLU A 402 2.47 -14.89 -7.80
C GLU A 402 1.75 -16.25 -7.90
#